data_c10ddc8322f848ed195657c1f8c1c677
#
_entry.id   c10ddc8322f848ed195657c1f8c1c677
#
_cell.length_a   1.000
_cell.length_b   1.000
_cell.length_c   1.000
_cell.angle_alpha   90.00
_cell.angle_beta   90.00
_cell.angle_gamma   90.00
#
_symmetry.space_group_name_H-M   'P 1'
#
loop_
_entity.id
_entity.type
_entity.pdbx_description
1 polymer ?
#
loop_
_entity_poly.entity_id
_entity_poly.type
_entity_poly.pdbx_seq_one_letter_code
_entity_poly.pdbx_strand_id
1 'polypeptide(L)'
;MINLESRRNQNIAVLGLGVSGLMAARALQRSGANVLAWDDNETQCKEAVAAGIPIVNLYKKSFRKMDALVLAPGVPFTNQPHKIVEKAKFFNKPILGDIELLIEACPQSRFIGITGTNGKSTTTALIGHIL
;
A
#
# COMPACT_ATOMS: atom_id res chain seq x y z
N MET A 1 -14.97 -1.34 8.17
CA MET A 1 -13.70 -0.62 7.96
C MET A 1 -12.53 -1.59 8.14
N ILE A 2 -11.55 -1.51 7.28
CA ILE A 2 -10.33 -2.34 7.36
C ILE A 2 -9.55 -1.94 8.62
N ASN A 3 -9.24 -2.92 9.46
CA ASN A 3 -8.50 -2.73 10.69
C ASN A 3 -7.15 -3.44 10.61
N LEU A 4 -6.08 -2.67 10.76
CA LEU A 4 -4.68 -3.12 10.72
C LEU A 4 -4.00 -2.92 12.07
N GLU A 5 -4.68 -3.29 13.16
CA GLU A 5 -4.14 -3.13 14.53
C GLU A 5 -2.79 -3.81 14.74
N SER A 6 -2.50 -4.87 13.98
CA SER A 6 -1.18 -5.51 13.93
C SER A 6 -0.05 -4.54 13.57
N ARG A 7 -0.37 -3.45 12.89
CA ARG A 7 0.59 -2.41 12.47
C ARG A 7 0.63 -1.19 13.38
N ARG A 8 -0.13 -1.21 14.48
CA ARG A 8 -0.13 -0.11 15.45
C ARG A 8 1.28 0.20 15.95
N ASN A 9 1.62 1.49 16.00
CA ASN A 9 2.91 2.03 16.41
C ASN A 9 4.09 1.64 15.49
N GLN A 10 3.85 0.96 14.37
CA GLN A 10 4.87 0.71 13.37
C GLN A 10 5.09 1.92 12.48
N ASN A 11 6.32 2.07 12.00
CA ASN A 11 6.69 3.09 11.02
C ASN A 11 6.56 2.48 9.63
N ILE A 12 5.53 2.88 8.90
CA ILE A 12 5.21 2.32 7.59
C ILE A 12 5.39 3.38 6.51
N ALA A 13 6.29 3.12 5.59
CA ALA A 13 6.41 3.92 4.37
C ALA A 13 5.36 3.46 3.35
N VAL A 14 4.73 4.39 2.66
CA VAL A 14 3.79 4.10 1.56
C VAL A 14 4.29 4.80 0.30
N LEU A 15 4.53 4.04 -0.75
CA LEU A 15 4.99 4.53 -2.05
C LEU A 15 3.93 4.34 -3.11
N GLY A 16 3.58 5.44 -3.76
CA GLY A 16 2.46 5.52 -4.70
C GLY A 16 1.16 5.91 -4.00
N LEU A 17 0.59 7.04 -4.39
CA LEU A 17 -0.57 7.65 -3.74
C LEU A 17 -1.77 7.80 -4.69
N GLY A 18 -1.85 6.94 -5.68
CA GLY A 18 -3.09 6.73 -6.41
C GLY A 18 -4.19 6.18 -5.50
N VAL A 19 -5.32 5.81 -6.07
CA VAL A 19 -6.50 5.38 -5.29
C VAL A 19 -6.16 4.32 -4.24
N SER A 20 -5.51 3.23 -4.63
CA SER A 20 -5.14 2.14 -3.71
C SER A 20 -4.15 2.58 -2.64
N GLY A 21 -3.08 3.28 -3.01
CA GLY A 21 -2.06 3.72 -2.07
C GLY A 21 -2.60 4.70 -1.04
N LEU A 22 -3.44 5.64 -1.47
CA LEU A 22 -4.08 6.58 -0.55
C LEU A 22 -5.02 5.87 0.42
N MET A 23 -5.79 4.89 -0.06
CA MET A 23 -6.67 4.08 0.80
C MET A 23 -5.87 3.25 1.81
N ALA A 24 -4.78 2.63 1.39
CA ALA A 24 -3.88 1.89 2.27
C ALA A 24 -3.26 2.80 3.35
N ALA A 25 -2.75 3.97 2.96
CA ALA A 25 -2.19 4.95 3.88
C ALA A 25 -3.22 5.39 4.94
N ARG A 26 -4.45 5.65 4.54
CA ARG A 26 -5.55 6.02 5.46
C ARG A 26 -5.91 4.89 6.40
N ALA A 27 -6.01 3.66 5.92
CA ALA A 27 -6.32 2.50 6.75
C ALA A 27 -5.23 2.26 7.81
N LEU A 28 -3.96 2.34 7.42
CA LEU A 28 -2.82 2.23 8.32
C LEU A 28 -2.82 3.33 9.37
N GLN A 29 -3.01 4.58 8.96
CA GLN A 29 -3.06 5.73 9.88
C GLN A 29 -4.19 5.59 10.91
N ARG A 30 -5.39 5.20 10.48
CA ARG A 30 -6.53 4.97 11.36
C ARG A 30 -6.30 3.82 12.34
N SER A 31 -5.50 2.84 11.94
CA SER A 31 -5.13 1.71 12.80
C SER A 31 -3.98 2.02 13.77
N GLY A 32 -3.47 3.25 13.76
CA GLY A 32 -2.46 3.73 14.69
C GLY A 32 -1.01 3.54 14.23
N ALA A 33 -0.79 3.24 12.96
CA ALA A 33 0.56 3.23 12.38
C ALA A 33 1.07 4.66 12.13
N ASN A 34 2.38 4.84 12.22
CA ASN A 34 3.05 6.07 11.79
C ASN A 34 3.32 5.98 10.28
N VAL A 35 2.47 6.61 9.49
CA VAL A 35 2.55 6.57 8.03
C VAL A 35 3.43 7.69 7.49
N LEU A 36 4.37 7.35 6.63
CA LEU A 36 5.20 8.26 5.87
C LEU A 36 5.00 7.96 4.38
N ALA A 37 4.31 8.83 3.67
CA ALA A 37 3.90 8.57 2.31
C ALA A 37 4.66 9.40 1.28
N TRP A 38 4.80 8.88 0.07
CA TRP A 38 5.43 9.56 -1.04
C TRP A 38 4.87 9.09 -2.39
N ASP A 39 4.81 10.02 -3.30
CA ASP A 39 4.59 9.77 -4.73
C ASP A 39 5.49 10.68 -5.54
N ASP A 40 5.98 10.22 -6.67
CA ASP A 40 6.77 11.06 -7.59
C ASP A 40 5.90 12.07 -8.34
N ASN A 41 4.59 11.88 -8.34
CA ASN A 41 3.61 12.82 -8.87
C ASN A 41 3.21 13.82 -7.78
N GLU A 42 3.57 15.08 -7.97
CA GLU A 42 3.28 16.16 -7.02
C GLU A 42 1.77 16.33 -6.74
N THR A 43 0.92 16.11 -7.74
CA THR A 43 -0.54 16.20 -7.58
C THR A 43 -1.05 15.17 -6.58
N GLN A 44 -0.55 13.94 -6.67
CA GLN A 44 -0.90 12.87 -5.73
C GLN A 44 -0.45 13.21 -4.30
N CYS A 45 0.73 13.79 -4.15
CA CYS A 45 1.20 14.26 -2.84
C CYS A 45 0.29 15.34 -2.26
N LYS A 46 -0.15 16.30 -3.06
CA LYS A 46 -1.07 17.37 -2.62
C LYS A 46 -2.43 16.81 -2.20
N GLU A 47 -2.98 15.87 -2.96
CA GLU A 47 -4.24 15.21 -2.61
C GLU A 47 -4.12 14.42 -1.30
N ALA A 48 -3.01 13.74 -1.08
CA ALA A 48 -2.75 13.02 0.15
C ALA A 48 -2.65 13.96 1.36
N VAL A 49 -1.96 15.09 1.23
CA VAL A 49 -1.91 16.12 2.28
C VAL A 49 -3.31 16.63 2.62
N ALA A 50 -4.12 16.92 1.60
CA ALA A 50 -5.51 17.33 1.80
C ALA A 50 -6.35 16.26 2.52
N ALA A 51 -6.00 14.99 2.36
CA ALA A 51 -6.61 13.85 3.06
C ALA A 51 -6.02 13.60 4.47
N GLY A 52 -5.07 14.41 4.93
CA GLY A 52 -4.45 14.27 6.25
C GLY A 52 -3.32 13.25 6.32
N ILE A 53 -2.76 12.84 5.19
CA ILE A 53 -1.63 11.89 5.13
C ILE A 53 -0.31 12.66 5.13
N PRO A 54 0.62 12.37 6.06
CA PRO A 54 1.93 13.01 6.08
C PRO A 54 2.77 12.64 4.85
N ILE A 55 3.27 13.63 4.15
CA ILE A 55 4.17 13.45 3.01
C ILE A 55 5.62 13.67 3.46
N VAL A 56 6.47 12.69 3.17
CA VAL A 56 7.89 12.73 3.47
C VAL A 56 8.66 12.25 2.24
N ASN A 57 9.70 12.98 1.86
CA ASN A 57 10.57 12.55 0.77
C ASN A 57 11.31 11.26 1.14
N LEU A 58 10.82 10.13 0.65
CA LEU A 58 11.36 8.80 0.95
C LEU A 58 12.74 8.57 0.33
N TYR A 59 13.15 9.35 -0.68
CA TYR A 59 14.51 9.30 -1.19
C TYR A 59 15.54 9.75 -0.15
N LYS A 60 15.17 10.72 0.69
CA LYS A 60 16.04 11.30 1.72
C LYS A 60 15.86 10.67 3.10
N LYS A 61 14.76 9.96 3.32
CA LYS A 61 14.45 9.35 4.62
C LYS A 61 15.26 8.08 4.85
N SER A 62 15.84 7.92 6.03
CA SER A 62 16.47 6.66 6.42
C SER A 62 15.42 5.56 6.62
N PHE A 63 15.70 4.36 6.11
CA PHE A 63 14.83 3.20 6.28
C PHE A 63 15.19 2.32 7.49
N ARG A 64 16.21 2.71 8.26
CA ARG A 64 16.63 1.92 9.44
C ARG A 64 15.51 1.70 10.44
N LYS A 65 14.69 2.72 10.68
CA LYS A 65 13.57 2.67 11.63
C LYS A 65 12.22 2.37 10.97
N MET A 66 12.20 2.12 9.67
CA MET A 66 10.98 1.67 9.00
C MET A 66 10.72 0.20 9.31
N ASP A 67 9.47 -0.16 9.54
CA ASP A 67 9.05 -1.53 9.78
C ASP A 67 8.61 -2.21 8.48
N ALA A 68 8.10 -1.47 7.52
CA ALA A 68 7.72 -1.98 6.20
C ALA A 68 7.60 -0.85 5.16
N LEU A 69 7.65 -1.25 3.89
CA LEU A 69 7.26 -0.42 2.75
C LEU A 69 6.02 -1.02 2.10
N VAL A 70 4.98 -0.22 1.97
CA VAL A 70 3.76 -0.58 1.23
C VAL A 70 3.84 0.05 -0.16
N LEU A 71 3.62 -0.77 -1.19
CA LEU A 71 3.61 -0.35 -2.58
C LEU A 71 2.19 -0.31 -3.13
N ALA A 72 1.84 0.79 -3.77
CA ALA A 72 0.66 0.84 -4.60
C ALA A 72 0.85 0.02 -5.89
N PRO A 73 -0.22 -0.53 -6.47
CA PRO A 73 -0.15 -1.15 -7.79
C PRO A 73 0.45 -0.21 -8.83
N GLY A 74 1.29 -0.74 -9.71
CA GLY A 74 1.94 0.04 -10.76
C GLY A 74 3.31 0.60 -10.40
N VAL A 75 3.72 0.60 -9.14
CA VAL A 75 5.10 0.93 -8.76
C VAL A 75 6.02 -0.22 -9.18
N PRO A 76 7.08 0.03 -9.97
CA PRO A 76 8.00 -1.02 -10.41
C PRO A 76 8.67 -1.75 -9.24
N PHE A 77 8.53 -3.07 -9.22
CA PHE A 77 9.02 -3.91 -8.12
C PHE A 77 10.09 -4.92 -8.53
N THR A 78 9.94 -5.55 -9.70
CA THR A 78 10.81 -6.64 -10.15
C THR A 78 11.79 -6.23 -11.22
N ASN A 79 11.32 -5.87 -12.39
CA ASN A 79 12.17 -5.43 -13.51
C ASN A 79 12.42 -3.93 -13.36
N GLN A 80 13.69 -3.53 -13.25
CA GLN A 80 14.06 -2.13 -12.98
C GLN A 80 13.24 -1.53 -11.82
N PRO A 81 13.41 -2.04 -10.60
CA PRO A 81 12.61 -1.61 -9.47
C PRO A 81 12.81 -0.11 -9.18
N HIS A 82 11.79 0.53 -8.65
CA HIS A 82 11.85 1.90 -8.18
C HIS A 82 12.99 2.07 -7.14
N LYS A 83 13.69 3.19 -7.15
CA LYS A 83 14.84 3.43 -6.25
C LYS A 83 14.49 3.29 -4.77
N ILE A 84 13.28 3.67 -4.38
CA ILE A 84 12.81 3.52 -2.99
C ILE A 84 12.57 2.04 -2.67
N VAL A 85 12.14 1.23 -3.62
CA VAL A 85 12.04 -0.23 -3.48
C VAL A 85 13.42 -0.85 -3.25
N GLU A 86 14.42 -0.45 -4.04
CA GLU A 86 15.81 -0.89 -3.85
C GLU A 86 16.33 -0.51 -2.47
N LYS A 87 16.02 0.68 -2.00
CA LYS A 87 16.39 1.16 -0.67
C LYS A 87 15.77 0.30 0.44
N ALA A 88 14.49 -0.05 0.33
CA ALA A 88 13.84 -0.94 1.29
C ALA A 88 14.48 -2.34 1.29
N LYS A 89 14.81 -2.88 0.12
CA LYS A 89 15.54 -4.15 -0.03
C LYS A 89 16.92 -4.09 0.61
N PHE A 90 17.66 -3.01 0.39
CA PHE A 90 18.98 -2.79 0.99
C PHE A 90 18.93 -2.85 2.52
N PHE A 91 17.91 -2.27 3.14
CA PHE A 91 17.70 -2.30 4.59
C PHE A 91 16.94 -3.54 5.07
N ASN A 92 16.71 -4.53 4.22
CA ASN A 92 15.97 -5.77 4.53
C ASN A 92 14.58 -5.52 5.14
N LYS A 93 13.88 -4.49 4.64
CA LYS A 93 12.52 -4.18 5.10
C LYS A 93 11.48 -4.97 4.31
N PRO A 94 10.44 -5.49 4.96
CA PRO A 94 9.31 -6.12 4.27
C PRO A 94 8.67 -5.16 3.28
N ILE A 95 8.32 -5.66 2.10
CA ILE A 95 7.62 -4.91 1.06
C ILE A 95 6.27 -5.57 0.85
N LEU A 96 5.21 -4.82 1.04
CA LEU A 96 3.83 -5.30 1.05
C LEU A 96 3.02 -4.59 -0.04
N GLY A 97 2.11 -5.32 -0.67
CA GLY A 97 1.09 -4.72 -1.52
C GLY A 97 -0.20 -4.41 -0.75
N ASP A 98 -1.12 -3.75 -1.40
CA ASP A 98 -2.45 -3.44 -0.86
C ASP A 98 -3.28 -4.72 -0.58
N ILE A 99 -3.14 -5.73 -1.43
CA ILE A 99 -3.82 -7.03 -1.25
C ILE A 99 -3.30 -7.77 -0.01
N GLU A 100 -1.98 -7.73 0.25
CA GLU A 100 -1.41 -8.34 1.45
C GLU A 100 -1.95 -7.68 2.71
N LEU A 101 -2.08 -6.35 2.72
CA LEU A 101 -2.71 -5.62 3.82
C LEU A 101 -4.19 -6.00 3.99
N LEU A 102 -4.91 -6.18 2.88
CA LEU A 102 -6.31 -6.60 2.93
C LEU A 102 -6.45 -8.01 3.53
N ILE A 103 -5.61 -8.94 3.11
CA ILE A 103 -5.59 -10.31 3.65
C ILE A 103 -5.27 -10.29 5.15
N GLU A 104 -4.29 -9.50 5.55
CA GLU A 104 -3.92 -9.34 6.96
C GLU A 104 -5.07 -8.77 7.80
N ALA A 105 -5.80 -7.80 7.25
CA ALA A 105 -6.92 -7.16 7.94
C ALA A 105 -8.17 -8.04 8.04
N CYS A 106 -8.29 -9.04 7.18
CA CYS A 106 -9.47 -9.89 7.07
C CYS A 106 -9.13 -11.39 7.17
N PRO A 107 -8.50 -11.86 8.29
CA PRO A 107 -7.98 -13.22 8.38
C PRO A 107 -9.07 -14.32 8.32
N GLN A 108 -10.31 -13.96 8.59
CA GLN A 108 -11.45 -14.89 8.52
C GLN A 108 -12.15 -14.91 7.16
N SER A 109 -11.73 -14.03 6.24
CA SER A 109 -12.34 -13.95 4.91
C SER A 109 -11.74 -14.98 3.96
N ARG A 110 -12.56 -15.43 3.03
CA ARG A 110 -12.11 -16.22 1.88
C ARG A 110 -11.88 -15.30 0.71
N PHE A 111 -10.75 -15.46 0.05
CA PHE A 111 -10.36 -14.64 -1.09
C PHE A 111 -10.43 -15.47 -2.38
N ILE A 112 -11.03 -14.89 -3.40
CA ILE A 112 -11.09 -15.45 -4.75
C ILE A 112 -10.34 -14.52 -5.68
N GLY A 113 -9.23 -14.98 -6.25
CA GLY A 113 -8.44 -14.22 -7.21
C GLY A 113 -8.93 -14.49 -8.64
N ILE A 114 -9.17 -13.42 -9.39
CA ILE A 114 -9.60 -13.49 -10.79
C ILE A 114 -8.56 -12.77 -11.63
N THR A 115 -7.95 -13.49 -12.57
CA THR A 115 -6.95 -12.97 -13.47
C THR A 115 -7.31 -13.23 -14.92
N GLY A 116 -6.70 -12.50 -15.84
CA GLY A 116 -6.93 -12.63 -17.28
C GLY A 116 -6.77 -11.29 -17.99
N THR A 117 -6.77 -11.34 -19.31
CA THR A 117 -6.68 -10.14 -20.16
C THR A 117 -8.02 -9.46 -20.39
N ASN A 118 -9.12 -10.25 -20.40
CA ASN A 118 -10.49 -9.78 -20.63
C ASN A 118 -11.45 -10.43 -19.66
N GLY A 119 -12.55 -9.75 -19.35
CA GLY A 119 -13.68 -10.30 -18.60
C GLY A 119 -13.48 -10.39 -17.08
N LYS A 120 -12.38 -9.86 -16.51
CA LYS A 120 -12.14 -9.90 -15.06
C LYS A 120 -13.26 -9.25 -14.26
N SER A 121 -13.64 -8.03 -14.62
CA SER A 121 -14.69 -7.28 -13.91
C SER A 121 -16.05 -7.95 -14.04
N THR A 122 -16.39 -8.47 -15.23
CA THR A 122 -17.65 -9.20 -15.47
C THR A 122 -17.71 -10.48 -14.64
N THR A 123 -16.64 -11.26 -14.63
CA THR A 123 -16.54 -12.49 -13.83
C THR A 123 -16.66 -12.19 -12.34
N THR A 124 -16.00 -11.14 -11.87
CA THR A 124 -16.06 -10.70 -10.47
C THR A 124 -17.49 -10.32 -10.08
N ALA A 125 -18.17 -9.55 -10.92
CA ALA A 125 -19.56 -9.16 -10.69
C ALA A 125 -20.50 -10.37 -10.65
N LEU A 126 -20.32 -11.34 -11.56
CA LEU A 126 -21.11 -12.58 -11.58
C LEU A 126 -20.92 -13.41 -10.31
N ILE A 127 -19.68 -13.62 -9.87
CA ILE A 127 -19.37 -14.35 -8.64
C ILE A 127 -19.99 -13.64 -7.43
N GLY A 128 -19.85 -12.32 -7.34
CA GLY A 128 -20.47 -11.54 -6.27
C GLY A 128 -21.99 -11.61 -6.26
N HIS A 129 -22.62 -11.77 -7.42
CA HIS A 129 -24.08 -11.96 -7.52
C HIS A 129 -24.53 -13.35 -7.08
N ILE A 130 -23.73 -14.38 -7.36
CA ILE A 130 -24.03 -15.77 -6.98
C ILE A 130 -23.83 -16.00 -5.48
N LEU A 131 -22.81 -15.43 -4.91
CA LEU A 131 -22.50 -15.56 -3.48
C LEU A 131 -23.34 -14.60 -2.63
#